data_320a9d3577449eaacf04c72e68a19135
#
_entry.id   320a9d3577449eaacf04c72e68a19135
#
_cell.length_a   1.000
_cell.length_b   1.000
_cell.length_c   1.000
_cell.angle_alpha   90.00
_cell.angle_beta   90.00
_cell.angle_gamma   90.00
#
_symmetry.space_group_name_H-M   'P 1'
#
loop_
_entity.id
_entity.type
_entity.pdbx_description
1 polymer ?
#
loop_
_entity_poly.entity_id
_entity_poly.type
_entity_poly.pdbx_seq_one_letter_code
_entity_poly.pdbx_strand_id
1 'polypeptide(L)'
;MFYTNVQPFGNFIALRGVDHNGVSFQKKLRYEPTLFVQSSKPQDPQWKTLDGKRVAGVKWGSMKETKEAVRQYGGEVFGLDQFQYSYISDNYPGMVNYDLARIKIAFIDIECSSEFGFPNIRQANEEVLAISIKMGDDFKTYACGDYDPPPHVRYIKCINEEQLLTEFINDWASNYPDIVTGWNSRFFDIPYLMNRIVRILGEKAANKLSPWGWFRENEVS
;
A
#
# COMPACT_ATOMS: atom_id res chain seq x y z
N MET A 1 -1.23 20.01 3.84
CA MET A 1 -0.45 18.77 3.55
C MET A 1 -0.95 17.64 4.43
N PHE A 2 -1.15 16.46 3.85
CA PHE A 2 -1.51 15.25 4.59
C PHE A 2 -0.91 14.02 3.89
N TYR A 3 -0.71 12.94 4.65
CA TYR A 3 -0.27 11.66 4.10
C TYR A 3 -1.47 10.80 3.68
N THR A 4 -1.29 9.98 2.63
CA THR A 4 -2.28 8.98 2.19
C THR A 4 -1.77 7.55 2.44
N ASN A 5 -0.45 7.37 2.50
CA ASN A 5 0.17 6.09 2.84
C ASN A 5 1.50 6.29 3.54
N VAL A 6 1.75 5.52 4.60
CA VAL A 6 3.03 5.47 5.34
C VAL A 6 3.37 4.00 5.58
N GLN A 7 4.42 3.51 4.92
CA GLN A 7 4.79 2.10 4.96
C GLN A 7 6.30 1.95 5.24
N PRO A 8 6.71 1.17 6.26
CA PRO A 8 8.11 0.85 6.46
C PRO A 8 8.63 -0.10 5.38
N PHE A 9 9.79 0.22 4.82
CA PHE A 9 10.49 -0.61 3.86
C PHE A 9 12.01 -0.58 4.11
N GLY A 10 12.56 -1.66 4.65
CA GLY A 10 13.96 -1.70 5.09
C GLY A 10 14.22 -0.60 6.12
N ASN A 11 15.15 0.31 5.82
CA ASN A 11 15.49 1.49 6.64
C ASN A 11 14.79 2.78 6.17
N PHE A 12 13.79 2.66 5.30
CA PHE A 12 13.07 3.80 4.75
C PHE A 12 11.58 3.75 5.11
N ILE A 13 10.99 4.90 5.22
CA ILE A 13 9.54 5.09 5.16
C ILE A 13 9.19 5.41 3.71
N ALA A 14 8.34 4.60 3.13
CA ALA A 14 7.66 4.86 1.87
C ALA A 14 6.43 5.72 2.17
N LEU A 15 6.49 7.00 1.80
CA LEU A 15 5.49 8.02 2.12
C LEU A 15 4.81 8.52 0.85
N ARG A 16 3.48 8.42 0.81
CA ARG A 16 2.63 9.13 -0.17
C ARG A 16 1.73 10.12 0.54
N GLY A 17 1.35 11.15 -0.17
CA GLY A 17 0.47 12.17 0.38
C GLY A 17 0.17 13.29 -0.61
N VAL A 18 -0.46 14.34 -0.10
CA VAL A 18 -0.79 15.56 -0.84
C VAL A 18 -0.15 16.75 -0.14
N ASP A 19 0.54 17.60 -0.88
CA ASP A 19 1.22 18.77 -0.34
C ASP A 19 0.26 19.96 -0.09
N HIS A 20 0.81 21.10 0.34
CA HIS A 20 0.03 22.30 0.60
C HIS A 20 -0.62 22.91 -0.66
N ASN A 21 -0.07 22.64 -1.85
CA ASN A 21 -0.60 23.07 -3.13
C ASN A 21 -1.62 22.09 -3.72
N GLY A 22 -1.88 20.98 -3.01
CA GLY A 22 -2.77 19.93 -3.47
C GLY A 22 -2.14 18.96 -4.49
N VAL A 23 -0.81 18.96 -4.60
CA VAL A 23 -0.07 18.08 -5.50
C VAL A 23 0.27 16.79 -4.77
N SER A 24 -0.06 15.65 -5.40
CA SER A 24 0.33 14.33 -4.87
C SER A 24 1.85 14.16 -4.91
N PHE A 25 2.40 13.61 -3.86
CA PHE A 25 3.83 13.31 -3.78
C PHE A 25 4.09 11.87 -3.33
N GLN A 26 5.29 11.38 -3.66
CA GLN A 26 5.80 10.07 -3.27
C GLN A 26 7.28 10.18 -2.92
N LYS A 27 7.66 9.72 -1.72
CA LYS A 27 9.02 9.85 -1.20
C LYS A 27 9.46 8.60 -0.45
N LYS A 28 10.74 8.23 -0.58
CA LYS A 28 11.42 7.27 0.30
C LYS A 28 12.32 8.06 1.24
N LEU A 29 12.02 8.03 2.53
CA LEU A 29 12.69 8.82 3.55
C LEU A 29 13.40 7.89 4.54
N ARG A 30 14.67 8.14 4.84
CA ARG A 30 15.34 7.47 5.96
C ARG A 30 14.66 7.90 7.24
N TYR A 31 14.44 6.95 8.13
CA TYR A 31 13.81 7.22 9.41
C TYR A 31 14.54 6.50 10.53
N GLU A 32 14.78 7.23 11.60
CA GLU A 32 15.39 6.76 12.82
C GLU A 32 14.35 6.89 13.94
N PRO A 33 13.66 5.80 14.32
CA PRO A 33 12.63 5.85 15.34
C PRO A 33 13.23 6.09 16.73
N THR A 34 12.50 6.84 17.56
CA THR A 34 12.79 6.98 18.98
C THR A 34 11.99 5.94 19.73
N LEU A 35 12.68 5.08 20.49
CA LEU A 35 12.07 4.24 21.53
C LEU A 35 12.60 4.66 22.89
N PHE A 36 12.07 4.07 23.95
CA PHE A 36 12.34 4.51 25.30
C PHE A 36 12.91 3.37 26.14
N VAL A 37 13.88 3.67 26.98
CA VAL A 37 14.46 2.76 27.97
C VAL A 37 14.31 3.34 29.36
N GLN A 38 14.25 2.48 30.37
CA GLN A 38 14.17 2.94 31.77
C GLN A 38 15.40 3.78 32.13
N SER A 39 15.17 4.93 32.77
CA SER A 39 16.23 5.83 33.19
C SER A 39 16.08 6.21 34.64
N SER A 40 17.21 6.15 35.36
CA SER A 40 17.32 6.64 36.75
C SER A 40 17.92 8.06 36.85
N LYS A 41 18.30 8.67 35.70
CA LYS A 41 18.96 9.98 35.69
C LYS A 41 17.95 11.10 35.97
N PRO A 42 18.20 11.99 36.97
CA PRO A 42 17.27 13.08 37.32
C PRO A 42 17.01 14.08 36.20
N GLN A 43 17.99 14.28 35.30
CA GLN A 43 17.95 15.23 34.20
C GLN A 43 17.32 14.68 32.92
N ASP A 44 16.96 13.39 32.88
CA ASP A 44 16.29 12.82 31.72
C ASP A 44 14.89 13.42 31.57
N PRO A 45 14.45 13.64 30.33
CA PRO A 45 13.14 14.26 30.07
C PRO A 45 12.02 13.44 30.72
N GLN A 46 10.94 14.13 31.00
CA GLN A 46 9.82 13.79 31.86
C GLN A 46 8.87 12.72 31.27
N TRP A 47 9.35 11.82 30.41
CA TRP A 47 8.56 10.73 29.93
C TRP A 47 8.44 9.61 30.96
N LYS A 48 7.25 9.04 31.02
CA LYS A 48 6.94 7.90 31.86
C LYS A 48 6.17 6.86 31.08
N THR A 49 6.38 5.61 31.46
CA THR A 49 5.50 4.51 31.03
C THR A 49 4.11 4.65 31.63
N LEU A 50 3.15 3.87 31.17
CA LEU A 50 1.78 3.88 31.71
C LEU A 50 1.74 3.47 33.21
N ASP A 51 2.69 2.65 33.67
CA ASP A 51 2.86 2.25 35.08
C ASP A 51 3.75 3.22 35.89
N GLY A 52 4.10 4.38 35.33
CA GLY A 52 4.78 5.48 36.01
C GLY A 52 6.30 5.40 36.07
N LYS A 53 6.95 4.39 35.47
CA LYS A 53 8.41 4.29 35.39
C LYS A 53 8.98 5.40 34.53
N ARG A 54 10.07 6.04 35.00
CA ARG A 54 10.77 7.05 34.20
C ARG A 54 11.52 6.40 33.05
N VAL A 55 11.42 7.01 31.86
CA VAL A 55 12.10 6.55 30.66
C VAL A 55 12.78 7.70 29.92
N ALA A 56 13.86 7.36 29.22
CA ALA A 56 14.57 8.28 28.31
C ALA A 56 14.44 7.78 26.87
N GLY A 57 14.29 8.71 25.93
CA GLY A 57 14.26 8.41 24.50
C GLY A 57 15.66 8.05 23.99
N VAL A 58 15.74 6.97 23.23
CA VAL A 58 16.97 6.48 22.60
C VAL A 58 16.73 6.25 21.11
N LYS A 59 17.74 6.60 20.32
CA LYS A 59 17.81 6.34 18.88
C LYS A 59 18.99 5.42 18.62
N TRP A 60 18.79 4.41 17.76
CA TRP A 60 19.82 3.42 17.41
C TRP A 60 20.34 3.54 15.98
N GLY A 61 20.16 4.70 15.32
CA GLY A 61 20.70 5.00 13.99
C GLY A 61 19.79 4.61 12.82
N SER A 62 19.04 3.52 12.91
CA SER A 62 18.15 3.10 11.83
C SER A 62 17.00 2.22 12.33
N MET A 63 15.98 2.01 11.51
CA MET A 63 14.88 1.09 11.83
C MET A 63 15.36 -0.35 12.03
N LYS A 64 16.39 -0.79 11.30
CA LYS A 64 16.96 -2.13 11.44
C LYS A 64 17.65 -2.28 12.80
N GLU A 65 18.55 -1.35 13.12
CA GLU A 65 19.28 -1.35 14.41
C GLU A 65 18.32 -1.22 15.58
N THR A 66 17.27 -0.41 15.45
CA THR A 66 16.22 -0.31 16.46
C THR A 66 15.50 -1.64 16.68
N LYS A 67 15.17 -2.38 15.62
CA LYS A 67 14.57 -3.73 15.76
C LYS A 67 15.51 -4.73 16.41
N GLU A 68 16.80 -4.65 16.11
CA GLU A 68 17.83 -5.48 16.74
C GLU A 68 17.94 -5.15 18.24
N ALA A 69 17.94 -3.87 18.61
CA ALA A 69 17.94 -3.43 20.01
C ALA A 69 16.70 -3.93 20.76
N VAL A 70 15.50 -3.83 20.18
CA VAL A 70 14.27 -4.37 20.78
C VAL A 70 14.38 -5.88 21.03
N ARG A 71 14.94 -6.63 20.09
CA ARG A 71 15.16 -8.09 20.26
C ARG A 71 16.17 -8.39 21.37
N GLN A 72 17.21 -7.58 21.48
CA GLN A 72 18.27 -7.77 22.48
C GLN A 72 17.82 -7.39 23.90
N TYR A 73 17.13 -6.27 24.05
CA TYR A 73 16.70 -5.74 25.35
C TYR A 73 15.29 -6.17 25.77
N GLY A 74 14.51 -6.75 24.85
CA GLY A 74 13.19 -7.30 25.14
C GLY A 74 12.22 -6.32 25.80
N GLY A 75 11.59 -6.76 26.87
CA GLY A 75 10.61 -5.95 27.63
C GLY A 75 11.12 -4.71 28.35
N GLU A 76 12.42 -4.39 28.26
CA GLU A 76 13.02 -3.17 28.82
C GLU A 76 12.98 -1.97 27.83
N VAL A 77 12.50 -2.20 26.59
CA VAL A 77 12.29 -1.16 25.57
C VAL A 77 10.82 -0.88 25.44
N PHE A 78 10.45 0.40 25.55
CA PHE A 78 9.09 0.90 25.48
C PHE A 78 8.89 1.75 24.22
N GLY A 79 7.66 1.86 23.73
CA GLY A 79 7.28 2.65 22.56
C GLY A 79 6.69 1.79 21.45
N LEU A 80 6.46 2.39 20.28
CA LEU A 80 5.85 1.75 19.12
C LEU A 80 6.92 1.08 18.26
N ASP A 81 6.87 -0.24 18.14
CA ASP A 81 7.69 -1.04 17.22
C ASP A 81 7.17 -1.04 15.78
N GLN A 82 5.92 -0.60 15.60
CA GLN A 82 5.32 -0.35 14.30
C GLN A 82 5.73 1.04 13.81
N PHE A 83 6.86 1.15 13.16
CA PHE A 83 7.53 2.41 12.84
C PHE A 83 6.77 3.36 11.93
N GLN A 84 5.75 2.89 11.19
CA GLN A 84 4.85 3.78 10.46
C GLN A 84 4.12 4.74 11.41
N TYR A 85 3.67 4.25 12.56
CA TYR A 85 2.94 5.07 13.53
C TYR A 85 3.89 6.01 14.30
N SER A 86 5.11 5.54 14.61
CA SER A 86 6.14 6.42 15.18
C SER A 86 6.46 7.56 14.24
N TYR A 87 6.63 7.25 12.94
CA TYR A 87 6.87 8.28 11.92
C TYR A 87 5.72 9.28 11.81
N ILE A 88 4.48 8.80 11.83
CA ILE A 88 3.28 9.66 11.79
C ILE A 88 3.25 10.57 13.02
N SER A 89 3.46 10.03 14.21
CA SER A 89 3.50 10.80 15.46
C SER A 89 4.57 11.89 15.44
N ASP A 90 5.76 11.58 14.92
CA ASP A 90 6.88 12.53 14.89
C ASP A 90 6.72 13.64 13.86
N ASN A 91 6.10 13.35 12.70
CA ASN A 91 6.08 14.26 11.57
C ASN A 91 4.71 14.92 11.30
N TYR A 92 3.65 14.39 11.89
CA TYR A 92 2.29 14.91 11.79
C TYR A 92 1.65 15.06 13.17
N PRO A 93 2.25 15.89 14.06
CA PRO A 93 1.72 16.09 15.40
C PRO A 93 0.37 16.80 15.35
N GLY A 94 -0.58 16.31 16.12
CA GLY A 94 -1.92 16.89 16.22
C GLY A 94 -2.89 16.38 15.17
N MET A 95 -3.94 17.16 14.90
CA MET A 95 -4.98 16.76 13.96
C MET A 95 -4.54 16.96 12.50
N VAL A 96 -4.63 15.90 11.71
CA VAL A 96 -4.41 15.95 10.26
C VAL A 96 -5.74 16.20 9.56
N ASN A 97 -5.84 17.32 8.88
CA ASN A 97 -7.02 17.65 8.07
C ASN A 97 -6.88 17.02 6.68
N TYR A 98 -7.64 15.97 6.43
CA TYR A 98 -7.71 15.29 5.15
C TYR A 98 -8.71 15.96 4.21
N ASP A 99 -8.30 16.18 2.98
CA ASP A 99 -9.20 16.60 1.88
C ASP A 99 -9.56 15.35 1.06
N LEU A 100 -10.76 14.84 1.28
CA LEU A 100 -11.25 13.61 0.63
C LEU A 100 -11.34 13.75 -0.89
N ALA A 101 -11.58 14.95 -1.41
CA ALA A 101 -11.63 15.20 -2.85
C ALA A 101 -10.28 15.00 -3.55
N ARG A 102 -9.19 14.97 -2.77
CA ARG A 102 -7.82 14.76 -3.27
C ARG A 102 -7.29 13.36 -3.03
N ILE A 103 -8.04 12.50 -2.35
CA ILE A 103 -7.70 11.09 -2.13
C ILE A 103 -8.25 10.29 -3.30
N LYS A 104 -7.37 9.62 -4.03
CA LYS A 104 -7.75 8.77 -5.17
C LYS A 104 -8.19 7.41 -4.67
N ILE A 105 -9.48 7.14 -4.78
CA ILE A 105 -10.06 5.84 -4.42
C ILE A 105 -10.42 5.10 -5.70
N ALA A 106 -9.81 3.93 -5.92
CA ALA A 106 -10.12 3.04 -7.02
C ALA A 106 -11.02 1.91 -6.53
N PHE A 107 -12.17 1.75 -7.17
CA PHE A 107 -13.01 0.56 -7.08
C PHE A 107 -12.60 -0.36 -8.23
N ILE A 108 -12.26 -1.60 -7.92
CA ILE A 108 -11.82 -2.59 -8.91
C ILE A 108 -12.63 -3.87 -8.77
N ASP A 109 -12.90 -4.49 -9.90
CA ASP A 109 -13.54 -5.79 -10.02
C ASP A 109 -12.98 -6.51 -11.24
N ILE A 110 -12.80 -7.84 -11.18
CA ILE A 110 -12.30 -8.65 -12.29
C ILE A 110 -13.25 -9.82 -12.58
N GLU A 111 -13.34 -10.17 -13.86
CA GLU A 111 -14.02 -11.36 -14.33
C GLU A 111 -12.99 -12.35 -14.86
N CYS A 112 -13.05 -13.59 -14.40
CA CYS A 112 -12.16 -14.67 -14.83
C CYS A 112 -12.96 -15.79 -15.48
N SER A 113 -12.33 -16.54 -16.39
CA SER A 113 -12.89 -17.79 -16.87
C SER A 113 -13.10 -18.75 -15.70
N SER A 114 -14.20 -19.50 -15.74
CA SER A 114 -14.56 -20.50 -14.75
C SER A 114 -14.88 -21.87 -15.35
N GLU A 115 -14.38 -22.14 -16.56
CA GLU A 115 -14.66 -23.38 -17.29
C GLU A 115 -14.26 -24.64 -16.50
N PHE A 116 -13.21 -24.53 -15.67
CA PHE A 116 -12.70 -25.63 -14.86
C PHE A 116 -13.00 -25.47 -13.35
N GLY A 117 -13.98 -24.63 -13.00
CA GLY A 117 -14.39 -24.34 -11.64
C GLY A 117 -13.92 -22.99 -11.14
N PHE A 118 -13.98 -22.75 -9.82
CA PHE A 118 -13.59 -21.46 -9.25
C PHE A 118 -12.07 -21.23 -9.37
N PRO A 119 -11.62 -20.08 -9.89
CA PRO A 119 -10.22 -19.81 -10.15
C PRO A 119 -9.32 -19.92 -8.89
N ASN A 120 -8.21 -20.63 -9.01
CA ASN A 120 -7.22 -20.73 -7.94
C ASN A 120 -6.30 -19.51 -7.94
N ILE A 121 -6.32 -18.73 -6.86
CA ILE A 121 -5.57 -17.48 -6.75
C ILE A 121 -4.07 -17.66 -6.92
N ARG A 122 -3.47 -18.67 -6.28
CA ARG A 122 -2.01 -18.90 -6.33
C ARG A 122 -1.54 -19.38 -7.70
N GLN A 123 -2.33 -20.23 -8.33
CA GLN A 123 -2.00 -20.77 -9.66
C GLN A 123 -2.31 -19.78 -10.76
N ALA A 124 -3.39 -19.01 -10.62
CA ALA A 124 -3.91 -18.03 -11.59
C ALA A 124 -3.90 -18.59 -13.02
N ASN A 125 -4.47 -19.81 -13.19
CA ASN A 125 -4.46 -20.52 -14.48
C ASN A 125 -5.49 -19.98 -15.45
N GLU A 126 -6.62 -19.51 -14.92
CA GLU A 126 -7.75 -19.10 -15.73
C GLU A 126 -7.56 -17.67 -16.27
N GLU A 127 -8.02 -17.45 -17.50
CA GLU A 127 -7.92 -16.17 -18.19
C GLU A 127 -8.72 -15.08 -17.47
N VAL A 128 -8.15 -13.87 -17.38
CA VAL A 128 -8.89 -12.66 -16.99
C VAL A 128 -9.65 -12.15 -18.21
N LEU A 129 -10.96 -12.21 -18.15
CA LEU A 129 -11.87 -11.84 -19.26
C LEU A 129 -12.17 -10.35 -19.27
N ALA A 130 -12.26 -9.73 -18.09
CA ALA A 130 -12.48 -8.30 -17.97
C ALA A 130 -11.86 -7.75 -16.66
N ILE A 131 -11.46 -6.48 -16.72
CA ILE A 131 -11.10 -5.68 -15.56
C ILE A 131 -11.92 -4.39 -15.60
N SER A 132 -12.70 -4.14 -14.58
CA SER A 132 -13.45 -2.90 -14.40
C SER A 132 -12.83 -2.07 -13.27
N ILE A 133 -12.57 -0.78 -13.55
CA ILE A 133 -12.03 0.16 -12.57
C ILE A 133 -12.76 1.49 -12.62
N LYS A 134 -13.14 1.99 -11.45
CA LYS A 134 -13.71 3.32 -11.29
C LYS A 134 -12.87 4.13 -10.32
N MET A 135 -12.41 5.31 -10.76
CA MET A 135 -11.66 6.25 -9.93
C MET A 135 -12.18 7.69 -10.16
N GLY A 136 -12.89 8.21 -9.16
CA GLY A 136 -13.67 9.44 -9.34
C GLY A 136 -14.78 9.24 -10.38
N ASP A 137 -14.81 10.11 -11.41
CA ASP A 137 -15.77 10.00 -12.51
C ASP A 137 -15.26 9.15 -13.67
N ASP A 138 -14.00 8.73 -13.66
CA ASP A 138 -13.41 7.88 -14.71
C ASP A 138 -13.74 6.41 -14.42
N PHE A 139 -14.63 5.85 -15.23
CA PHE A 139 -15.01 4.44 -15.18
C PHE A 139 -14.57 3.76 -16.48
N LYS A 140 -13.69 2.76 -16.35
CA LYS A 140 -13.11 2.01 -17.46
C LYS A 140 -13.39 0.52 -17.30
N THR A 141 -13.58 -0.14 -18.43
CA THR A 141 -13.60 -1.61 -18.52
C THR A 141 -12.70 -2.05 -19.65
N TYR A 142 -11.75 -2.92 -19.33
CA TYR A 142 -10.84 -3.58 -20.27
C TYR A 142 -11.37 -4.99 -20.52
N ALA A 143 -11.63 -5.37 -21.77
CA ALA A 143 -12.07 -6.73 -22.11
C ALA A 143 -11.82 -7.04 -23.60
N CYS A 144 -11.94 -8.32 -23.97
CA CYS A 144 -11.63 -8.78 -25.33
C CYS A 144 -12.87 -8.88 -26.24
N GLY A 145 -14.07 -8.89 -25.72
CA GLY A 145 -15.32 -9.06 -26.51
C GLY A 145 -15.84 -7.78 -27.14
N ASP A 146 -16.87 -7.93 -27.97
CA ASP A 146 -17.69 -6.80 -28.40
C ASP A 146 -18.73 -6.49 -27.33
N TYR A 147 -18.76 -5.22 -26.92
CA TYR A 147 -19.68 -4.75 -25.90
C TYR A 147 -20.06 -3.30 -26.18
N ASP A 148 -21.32 -2.97 -26.01
CA ASP A 148 -21.84 -1.61 -26.09
C ASP A 148 -22.02 -1.05 -24.68
N PRO A 149 -21.04 -0.27 -24.17
CA PRO A 149 -21.03 0.17 -22.80
C PRO A 149 -22.05 1.30 -22.58
N PRO A 150 -22.55 1.45 -21.35
CA PRO A 150 -23.26 2.66 -20.96
C PRO A 150 -22.41 3.92 -21.21
N PRO A 151 -23.04 5.08 -21.51
CA PRO A 151 -22.32 6.31 -21.90
C PRO A 151 -21.26 6.81 -20.90
N HIS A 152 -21.37 6.42 -19.64
CA HIS A 152 -20.43 6.82 -18.58
C HIS A 152 -19.27 5.83 -18.39
N VAL A 153 -19.22 4.73 -19.16
CA VAL A 153 -18.18 3.71 -19.10
C VAL A 153 -17.31 3.78 -20.35
N ARG A 154 -16.03 3.99 -20.16
CA ARG A 154 -15.04 3.90 -21.24
C ARG A 154 -14.62 2.45 -21.44
N TYR A 155 -15.08 1.84 -22.50
CA TYR A 155 -14.69 0.49 -22.88
C TYR A 155 -13.38 0.50 -23.67
N ILE A 156 -12.40 -0.26 -23.20
CA ILE A 156 -11.11 -0.47 -23.86
C ILE A 156 -11.11 -1.89 -24.42
N LYS A 157 -11.41 -2.00 -25.72
CA LYS A 157 -11.41 -3.27 -26.42
C LYS A 157 -9.98 -3.75 -26.66
N CYS A 158 -9.66 -4.94 -26.20
CA CYS A 158 -8.38 -5.60 -26.37
C CYS A 158 -8.49 -6.80 -27.31
N ILE A 159 -7.42 -7.16 -27.98
CA ILE A 159 -7.39 -8.29 -28.91
C ILE A 159 -7.18 -9.64 -28.21
N ASN A 160 -6.58 -9.63 -27.02
CA ASN A 160 -6.32 -10.78 -26.18
C ASN A 160 -6.03 -10.33 -24.73
N GLU A 161 -5.89 -11.30 -23.81
CA GLU A 161 -5.62 -11.05 -22.41
C GLU A 161 -4.28 -10.32 -22.19
N GLU A 162 -3.23 -10.64 -22.95
CA GLU A 162 -1.93 -9.99 -22.82
C GLU A 162 -2.04 -8.48 -23.05
N GLN A 163 -2.78 -8.05 -24.06
CA GLN A 163 -3.06 -6.64 -24.30
C GLN A 163 -3.94 -6.06 -23.18
N LEU A 164 -4.98 -6.77 -22.73
CA LEU A 164 -5.87 -6.34 -21.66
C LEU A 164 -5.08 -6.01 -20.39
N LEU A 165 -4.22 -6.93 -19.93
CA LEU A 165 -3.36 -6.76 -18.76
C LEU A 165 -2.34 -5.62 -18.96
N THR A 166 -1.80 -5.49 -20.17
CA THR A 166 -0.82 -4.43 -20.50
C THR A 166 -1.45 -3.05 -20.46
N GLU A 167 -2.61 -2.85 -21.09
CA GLU A 167 -3.35 -1.58 -21.09
C GLU A 167 -3.76 -1.19 -19.66
N PHE A 168 -4.29 -2.14 -18.91
CA PHE A 168 -4.65 -1.93 -17.51
C PHE A 168 -3.44 -1.47 -16.68
N ILE A 169 -2.30 -2.17 -16.75
CA ILE A 169 -1.09 -1.83 -15.97
C ILE A 169 -0.55 -0.44 -16.34
N ASN A 170 -0.54 -0.09 -17.63
CA ASN A 170 -0.05 1.19 -18.08
C ASN A 170 -0.92 2.34 -17.56
N ASP A 171 -2.24 2.20 -17.64
CA ASP A 171 -3.18 3.15 -17.06
C ASP A 171 -3.03 3.25 -15.54
N TRP A 172 -2.99 2.11 -14.85
CA TRP A 172 -2.79 2.05 -13.41
C TRP A 172 -1.52 2.76 -12.96
N ALA A 173 -0.39 2.47 -13.62
CA ALA A 173 0.90 3.05 -13.30
C ALA A 173 1.00 4.55 -13.63
N SER A 174 0.19 5.05 -14.56
CA SER A 174 0.12 6.47 -14.90
C SER A 174 -0.57 7.31 -13.82
N ASN A 175 -1.48 6.69 -13.04
CA ASN A 175 -2.30 7.40 -12.05
C ASN A 175 -2.64 6.50 -10.85
N TYR A 176 -1.64 6.13 -10.07
CA TYR A 176 -1.83 5.26 -8.90
C TYR A 176 -2.91 5.76 -7.94
N PRO A 177 -3.85 4.90 -7.52
CA PRO A 177 -4.77 5.21 -6.45
C PRO A 177 -4.05 5.30 -5.10
N ASP A 178 -4.67 5.98 -4.14
CA ASP A 178 -4.25 6.00 -2.74
C ASP A 178 -4.92 4.87 -1.95
N ILE A 179 -6.15 4.54 -2.32
CA ILE A 179 -6.96 3.46 -1.74
C ILE A 179 -7.48 2.60 -2.87
N VAL A 180 -7.38 1.29 -2.70
CA VAL A 180 -7.99 0.29 -3.59
C VAL A 180 -9.06 -0.46 -2.82
N THR A 181 -10.23 -0.57 -3.39
CA THR A 181 -11.39 -1.24 -2.78
C THR A 181 -12.23 -1.96 -3.82
N GLY A 182 -13.09 -2.87 -3.38
CA GLY A 182 -14.02 -3.65 -4.18
C GLY A 182 -14.61 -4.77 -3.33
N TRP A 183 -15.61 -5.46 -3.85
CA TRP A 183 -16.16 -6.61 -3.15
C TRP A 183 -15.11 -7.74 -3.13
N ASN A 184 -14.70 -8.15 -1.93
CA ASN A 184 -13.68 -9.19 -1.75
C ASN A 184 -12.31 -8.93 -2.43
N SER A 185 -12.07 -7.74 -2.95
CA SER A 185 -10.90 -7.41 -3.78
C SER A 185 -9.55 -7.69 -3.11
N ARG A 186 -9.48 -7.58 -1.79
CA ARG A 186 -8.28 -7.90 -1.00
C ARG A 186 -7.93 -9.38 -1.04
N PHE A 187 -8.93 -10.27 -1.07
CA PHE A 187 -8.75 -11.70 -0.94
C PHE A 187 -8.84 -12.45 -2.27
N PHE A 188 -9.40 -11.83 -3.31
CA PHE A 188 -9.53 -12.45 -4.62
C PHE A 188 -8.93 -11.59 -5.73
N ASP A 189 -9.55 -10.46 -6.09
CA ASP A 189 -9.21 -9.71 -7.32
C ASP A 189 -7.74 -9.29 -7.36
N ILE A 190 -7.26 -8.61 -6.33
CA ILE A 190 -5.90 -8.09 -6.31
C ILE A 190 -4.85 -9.21 -6.32
N PRO A 191 -4.90 -10.23 -5.43
CA PRO A 191 -3.93 -11.32 -5.47
C PRO A 191 -4.04 -12.17 -6.74
N TYR A 192 -5.26 -12.42 -7.27
CA TYR A 192 -5.42 -13.13 -8.53
C TYR A 192 -4.78 -12.37 -9.68
N LEU A 193 -5.15 -11.10 -9.84
CA LEU A 193 -4.63 -10.23 -10.90
C LEU A 193 -3.10 -10.12 -10.84
N MET A 194 -2.53 -9.97 -9.65
CA MET A 194 -1.09 -9.95 -9.45
C MET A 194 -0.43 -11.24 -9.96
N ASN A 195 -0.92 -12.40 -9.52
CA ASN A 195 -0.37 -13.69 -9.92
C ASN A 195 -0.57 -13.96 -11.41
N ARG A 196 -1.71 -13.56 -11.99
CA ARG A 196 -1.97 -13.68 -13.42
C ARG A 196 -1.04 -12.81 -14.24
N ILE A 197 -0.80 -11.58 -13.83
CA ILE A 197 0.15 -10.69 -14.49
C ILE A 197 1.58 -11.25 -14.42
N VAL A 198 2.00 -11.80 -13.27
CA VAL A 198 3.30 -12.48 -13.17
C VAL A 198 3.40 -13.61 -14.20
N ARG A 199 2.35 -14.41 -14.33
CA ARG A 199 2.30 -15.56 -15.23
C ARG A 199 2.35 -15.16 -16.70
N ILE A 200 1.63 -14.14 -17.11
CA ILE A 200 1.49 -13.73 -18.53
C ILE A 200 2.57 -12.71 -18.95
N LEU A 201 2.85 -11.72 -18.10
CA LEU A 201 3.72 -10.59 -18.43
C LEU A 201 5.04 -10.57 -17.63
N GLY A 202 5.17 -11.44 -16.64
CA GLY A 202 6.33 -11.54 -15.76
C GLY A 202 6.33 -10.56 -14.58
N GLU A 203 7.24 -10.81 -13.62
CA GLU A 203 7.34 -10.06 -12.35
C GLU A 203 7.56 -8.56 -12.53
N LYS A 204 8.33 -8.14 -13.56
CA LYS A 204 8.58 -6.72 -13.83
C LYS A 204 7.30 -5.95 -14.15
N ALA A 205 6.35 -6.58 -14.84
CA ALA A 205 5.06 -6.00 -15.13
C ALA A 205 4.19 -5.95 -13.87
N ALA A 206 4.12 -7.03 -13.10
CA ALA A 206 3.38 -7.10 -11.85
C ALA A 206 3.87 -6.07 -10.82
N ASN A 207 5.16 -5.83 -10.74
CA ASN A 207 5.75 -4.81 -9.87
C ASN A 207 5.22 -3.39 -10.14
N LYS A 208 4.73 -3.10 -11.36
CA LYS A 208 4.08 -1.83 -11.69
C LYS A 208 2.70 -1.65 -11.02
N LEU A 209 2.11 -2.69 -10.45
CA LEU A 209 0.90 -2.53 -9.63
C LEU A 209 1.16 -1.73 -8.35
N SER A 210 2.40 -1.74 -7.88
CA SER A 210 2.82 -0.95 -6.73
C SER A 210 3.55 0.32 -7.17
N PRO A 211 3.20 1.51 -6.64
CA PRO A 211 3.96 2.73 -6.90
C PRO A 211 5.41 2.66 -6.41
N TRP A 212 5.73 1.66 -5.60
CA TRP A 212 7.06 1.45 -5.05
C TRP A 212 7.90 0.44 -5.85
N GLY A 213 7.29 -0.26 -6.80
CA GLY A 213 7.91 -1.29 -7.60
C GLY A 213 8.15 -2.60 -6.83
N TRP A 214 7.40 -2.84 -5.78
CA TRP A 214 7.41 -4.09 -5.00
C TRP A 214 6.07 -4.31 -4.32
N PHE A 215 5.77 -5.58 -4.02
CA PHE A 215 4.62 -5.99 -3.21
C PHE A 215 5.05 -7.06 -2.22
N ARG A 216 4.25 -7.26 -1.19
CA ARG A 216 4.42 -8.32 -0.19
C ARG A 216 3.11 -9.06 -0.05
N GLU A 217 3.19 -10.36 -0.17
CA GLU A 217 2.10 -11.25 0.22
C GLU A 217 2.15 -11.43 1.75
N ASN A 218 1.04 -11.15 2.42
CA ASN A 218 0.90 -11.48 3.83
C ASN A 218 -0.05 -12.66 3.91
N GLU A 219 0.42 -13.77 4.46
CA GLU A 219 -0.48 -14.84 4.86
C GLU A 219 -1.38 -14.31 5.98
N VAL A 220 -2.67 -14.30 5.72
CA VAL A 220 -3.66 -14.01 6.76
C VAL A 220 -3.93 -15.33 7.45
N SER A 221 -3.36 -15.50 8.65
CA SER A 221 -3.65 -16.62 9.55
C SER A 221 -5.02 -16.48 10.21
#